data_d8c296527cd2a9249c4a2628e474b7ab
#
_entry.id   d8c296527cd2a9249c4a2628e474b7ab
#
_cell.length_a   1.000
_cell.length_b   1.000
_cell.length_c   1.000
_cell.angle_alpha   90.00
_cell.angle_beta   90.00
_cell.angle_gamma   90.00
#
_symmetry.space_group_name_H-M   'P 1'
#
loop_
_entity.id
_entity.type
_entity.pdbx_description
1 polymer ?
#
loop_
_entity_poly.entity_id
_entity_poly.type
_entity_poly.pdbx_seq_one_letter_code
_entity_poly.pdbx_strand_id
1 'polypeptide(L)'
;NSTQLNKKLSPNYYDFIIVDEFHHAAAKSYQELLSYFTPQILLGLTATPERMDGQDVTKYFDGRIATEMRLPEAIDRKLLSPFQYFCVSDTVDLSLLKWSKKGYDLKELESVYTNNKIRSNQIIKSLYKYVTDIDDVKGLGFCVGVEHAKYMAKIFSEKGVPSIALHGGSDKDVRNKAQEQLAQGEIKFIFVVDLYNEGVDIPEVNTILFLRPTESLTVFLQQLGRGLRLHEDKECLTVLDFVGRAHEEYDFFEKKFRALVGRTRRSIKHYVEEGFSNLPRGSFILLERQAKDYVLRSLKSTINTKRNLIKKLKDFELNTTLDLNLENFLNYYHMTIYDFYGRSANRTFQRLLVEANLAEDFTCEHEKLITRRIHKLFHLNSHKLLKFLIDFVESYGQMEIKTQEEKLMRNMFYYSFFQHLPSKEGFHSISDALMTILSHERMQKEILDVLKFKYHTINTIEIEHEFDFVTPLTVHSTYTVDQIMAAFDYYNDDQSPAFREGAKHFKDKGLDVFFTTINKSEKDYSPSTMYESYALNERLFHWQSQSTTTQSSPTGQRYIQHKERGQKIALFVREYKKEHGYTSPYTFLGECEYVRHEGEKPISFIWRLKEKMPPSWLEKANKSVVL
;
A
#
# COMPACT_ATOMS: atom_id res chain seq x y z
N ASN A 1 -22.52 22.08 -19.92
CA ASN A 1 -21.57 23.19 -19.70
C ASN A 1 -21.73 23.73 -18.28
N SER A 2 -20.69 23.60 -17.45
CA SER A 2 -20.64 24.05 -16.05
C SER A 2 -21.08 25.50 -15.90
N THR A 3 -20.65 26.38 -16.78
CA THR A 3 -21.00 27.82 -16.83
C THR A 3 -22.49 28.11 -17.06
N GLN A 4 -23.26 27.18 -17.60
CA GLN A 4 -24.70 27.31 -17.77
C GLN A 4 -25.50 26.83 -16.55
N LEU A 5 -25.00 25.84 -15.82
CA LEU A 5 -25.63 25.34 -14.59
C LEU A 5 -25.56 26.38 -13.47
N ASN A 6 -24.41 27.02 -13.29
CA ASN A 6 -24.20 28.08 -12.30
C ASN A 6 -25.10 29.33 -12.50
N LYS A 7 -25.58 29.57 -13.74
CA LYS A 7 -26.51 30.66 -14.05
C LYS A 7 -27.98 30.32 -13.80
N LYS A 8 -28.32 29.02 -13.69
CA LYS A 8 -29.72 28.57 -13.65
C LYS A 8 -30.13 28.00 -12.28
N LEU A 9 -29.18 27.56 -11.46
CA LEU A 9 -29.43 26.87 -10.19
C LEU A 9 -28.75 27.61 -9.05
N SER A 10 -29.36 27.56 -7.86
CA SER A 10 -28.75 28.12 -6.65
C SER A 10 -27.58 27.29 -6.18
N PRO A 11 -26.62 27.85 -5.41
CA PRO A 11 -25.51 27.07 -4.84
C PRO A 11 -25.94 25.84 -4.03
N ASN A 12 -27.07 25.92 -3.33
CA ASN A 12 -27.62 24.87 -2.46
C ASN A 12 -28.67 24.00 -3.17
N TYR A 13 -28.67 23.95 -4.51
CA TYR A 13 -29.71 23.22 -5.24
C TYR A 13 -29.60 21.72 -5.10
N TYR A 14 -28.37 21.19 -4.94
CA TYR A 14 -28.10 19.77 -4.79
C TYR A 14 -27.67 19.46 -3.36
N ASP A 15 -28.36 18.52 -2.69
CA ASP A 15 -27.95 17.99 -1.39
C ASP A 15 -26.78 17.01 -1.54
N PHE A 16 -26.73 16.27 -2.64
CA PHE A 16 -25.70 15.30 -2.97
C PHE A 16 -25.08 15.59 -4.32
N ILE A 17 -23.77 15.62 -4.37
CA ILE A 17 -23.01 15.64 -5.63
C ILE A 17 -22.09 14.44 -5.66
N ILE A 18 -22.26 13.59 -6.68
CA ILE A 18 -21.40 12.45 -6.95
C ILE A 18 -20.60 12.76 -8.23
N VAL A 19 -19.29 12.71 -8.12
CA VAL A 19 -18.39 12.96 -9.26
C VAL A 19 -17.62 11.68 -9.53
N ASP A 20 -17.90 11.05 -10.66
CA ASP A 20 -17.14 9.93 -11.18
C ASP A 20 -15.86 10.42 -11.86
N GLU A 21 -14.83 9.56 -11.91
CA GLU A 21 -13.48 9.88 -12.40
C GLU A 21 -12.93 11.18 -11.77
N PHE A 22 -13.02 11.28 -10.45
CA PHE A 22 -12.68 12.49 -9.70
C PHE A 22 -11.24 12.98 -9.91
N HIS A 23 -10.37 12.11 -10.45
CA HIS A 23 -9.03 12.51 -10.85
C HIS A 23 -9.03 13.63 -11.94
N HIS A 24 -10.12 13.87 -12.61
CA HIS A 24 -10.31 15.00 -13.53
C HIS A 24 -10.72 16.31 -12.82
N ALA A 25 -10.95 16.30 -11.51
CA ALA A 25 -11.45 17.47 -10.76
C ALA A 25 -10.52 18.72 -10.81
N ALA A 26 -9.25 18.53 -11.19
CA ALA A 26 -8.31 19.62 -11.42
C ALA A 26 -8.60 20.42 -12.71
N ALA A 27 -9.42 19.91 -13.64
CA ALA A 27 -9.80 20.66 -14.82
C ALA A 27 -10.66 21.87 -14.42
N LYS A 28 -10.43 23.01 -15.10
CA LYS A 28 -11.08 24.29 -14.78
C LYS A 28 -12.61 24.19 -14.68
N SER A 29 -13.23 23.40 -15.55
CA SER A 29 -14.70 23.21 -15.57
C SER A 29 -15.22 22.52 -14.29
N TYR A 30 -14.46 21.56 -13.73
CA TYR A 30 -14.80 20.91 -12.47
C TYR A 30 -14.54 21.83 -11.27
N GLN A 31 -13.44 22.58 -11.29
CA GLN A 31 -13.14 23.54 -10.23
C GLN A 31 -14.22 24.62 -10.13
N GLU A 32 -14.71 25.15 -11.26
CA GLU A 32 -15.82 26.11 -11.31
C GLU A 32 -17.11 25.51 -10.73
N LEU A 33 -17.39 24.22 -11.00
CA LEU A 33 -18.57 23.53 -10.48
C LEU A 33 -18.46 23.29 -8.97
N LEU A 34 -17.35 22.74 -8.53
CA LEU A 34 -17.11 22.40 -7.12
C LEU A 34 -16.98 23.62 -6.21
N SER A 35 -16.54 24.76 -6.74
CA SER A 35 -16.47 26.02 -5.99
C SER A 35 -17.81 26.73 -5.90
N TYR A 36 -18.73 26.48 -6.83
CA TYR A 36 -20.05 27.13 -6.87
C TYR A 36 -21.08 26.43 -6.00
N PHE A 37 -21.22 25.10 -6.13
CA PHE A 37 -22.22 24.33 -5.38
C PHE A 37 -21.71 23.97 -3.98
N THR A 38 -22.63 24.03 -3.01
CA THR A 38 -22.39 23.70 -1.59
C THR A 38 -23.30 22.54 -1.17
N PRO A 39 -23.03 21.30 -1.62
CA PRO A 39 -23.84 20.15 -1.25
C PRO A 39 -23.63 19.77 0.23
N GLN A 40 -24.59 19.09 0.84
CA GLN A 40 -24.41 18.49 2.15
C GLN A 40 -23.39 17.33 2.10
N ILE A 41 -23.40 16.56 0.99
CA ILE A 41 -22.47 15.46 0.76
C ILE A 41 -21.87 15.59 -0.64
N LEU A 42 -20.55 15.64 -0.68
CA LEU A 42 -19.75 15.49 -1.89
C LEU A 42 -19.08 14.11 -1.88
N LEU A 43 -19.31 13.29 -2.90
CA LEU A 43 -18.66 12.00 -3.10
C LEU A 43 -17.84 12.02 -4.38
N GLY A 44 -16.55 11.77 -4.29
CA GLY A 44 -15.66 11.57 -5.42
C GLY A 44 -15.33 10.09 -5.59
N LEU A 45 -15.47 9.57 -6.80
CA LEU A 45 -15.09 8.20 -7.17
C LEU A 45 -13.91 8.26 -8.15
N THR A 46 -12.87 7.50 -7.93
CA THR A 46 -11.72 7.40 -8.84
C THR A 46 -10.98 6.09 -8.68
N ALA A 47 -10.51 5.54 -9.79
CA ALA A 47 -9.64 4.37 -9.78
C ALA A 47 -8.21 4.70 -9.31
N THR A 48 -7.81 5.96 -9.37
CA THR A 48 -6.46 6.43 -9.00
C THR A 48 -6.57 7.77 -8.27
N PRO A 49 -6.63 7.77 -6.93
CA PRO A 49 -6.65 9.03 -6.16
C PRO A 49 -5.32 9.78 -6.27
N GLU A 50 -4.24 9.07 -6.58
CA GLU A 50 -2.89 9.61 -6.73
C GLU A 50 -2.67 10.07 -8.18
N ARG A 51 -2.70 11.37 -8.45
CA ARG A 51 -2.44 11.91 -9.80
C ARG A 51 -0.95 12.08 -10.08
N MET A 52 -0.58 11.81 -11.35
CA MET A 52 0.80 12.02 -11.82
C MET A 52 1.15 13.49 -12.09
N ASP A 53 0.16 14.37 -12.19
CA ASP A 53 0.36 15.81 -12.41
C ASP A 53 0.53 16.63 -11.12
N GLY A 54 0.66 15.94 -9.98
CA GLY A 54 0.94 16.55 -8.69
C GLY A 54 -0.22 17.32 -8.06
N GLN A 55 -1.43 17.26 -8.62
CA GLN A 55 -2.59 17.88 -7.99
C GLN A 55 -3.29 16.89 -7.07
N ASP A 56 -3.29 17.20 -5.78
CA ASP A 56 -3.98 16.42 -4.77
C ASP A 56 -5.50 16.65 -4.87
N VAL A 57 -6.23 15.60 -5.29
CA VAL A 57 -7.70 15.64 -5.37
C VAL A 57 -8.35 15.46 -4.00
N THR A 58 -7.63 14.96 -3.00
CA THR A 58 -8.16 14.73 -1.66
C THR A 58 -8.40 16.03 -0.89
N LYS A 59 -7.82 17.16 -1.34
CA LYS A 59 -8.08 18.50 -0.78
C LYS A 59 -9.56 18.90 -0.72
N TYR A 60 -10.38 18.33 -1.60
CA TYR A 60 -11.84 18.53 -1.60
C TYR A 60 -12.55 17.71 -0.51
N PHE A 61 -11.84 16.82 0.17
CA PHE A 61 -12.30 15.85 1.16
C PHE A 61 -11.48 15.92 2.46
N ASP A 62 -10.94 17.09 2.80
CA ASP A 62 -10.11 17.32 3.99
C ASP A 62 -8.89 16.37 4.07
N GLY A 63 -8.32 16.00 2.92
CA GLY A 63 -7.21 15.06 2.83
C GLY A 63 -7.57 13.60 3.13
N ARG A 64 -8.86 13.25 3.15
CA ARG A 64 -9.31 11.91 3.56
C ARG A 64 -9.85 11.10 2.38
N ILE A 65 -9.54 9.81 2.39
CA ILE A 65 -10.16 8.79 1.55
C ILE A 65 -11.11 7.98 2.43
N ALA A 66 -12.42 8.06 2.16
CA ALA A 66 -13.44 7.40 2.96
C ALA A 66 -13.34 5.86 2.88
N THR A 67 -13.06 5.34 1.68
CA THR A 67 -12.83 3.91 1.46
C THR A 67 -11.92 3.70 0.26
N GLU A 68 -11.11 2.66 0.30
CA GLU A 68 -10.23 2.26 -0.77
C GLU A 68 -10.32 0.75 -0.97
N MET A 69 -10.47 0.33 -2.22
CA MET A 69 -10.39 -1.08 -2.60
C MET A 69 -9.36 -1.23 -3.71
N ARG A 70 -8.29 -1.94 -3.43
CA ARG A 70 -7.22 -2.21 -4.40
C ARG A 70 -7.58 -3.41 -5.28
N LEU A 71 -6.97 -3.49 -6.47
CA LEU A 71 -7.22 -4.55 -7.44
C LEU A 71 -7.15 -5.97 -6.85
N PRO A 72 -6.13 -6.36 -6.08
CA PRO A 72 -6.10 -7.71 -5.48
C PRO A 72 -7.29 -8.00 -4.57
N GLU A 73 -7.69 -7.05 -3.75
CA GLU A 73 -8.83 -7.19 -2.86
C GLU A 73 -10.15 -7.32 -3.63
N ALA A 74 -10.32 -6.55 -4.70
CA ALA A 74 -11.51 -6.63 -5.54
C ALA A 74 -11.64 -8.02 -6.21
N ILE A 75 -10.52 -8.62 -6.62
CA ILE A 75 -10.50 -9.97 -7.19
C ILE A 75 -10.81 -11.02 -6.10
N ASP A 76 -10.17 -10.94 -4.93
CA ASP A 76 -10.41 -11.88 -3.81
C ASP A 76 -11.87 -11.81 -3.31
N ARG A 77 -12.50 -10.63 -3.39
CA ARG A 77 -13.95 -10.45 -3.12
C ARG A 77 -14.86 -10.86 -4.27
N LYS A 78 -14.33 -11.39 -5.37
CA LYS A 78 -15.08 -11.79 -6.58
C LYS A 78 -15.89 -10.66 -7.22
N LEU A 79 -15.40 -9.42 -7.11
CA LEU A 79 -15.96 -8.26 -7.82
C LEU A 79 -15.33 -8.07 -9.20
N LEU A 80 -14.16 -8.67 -9.42
CA LEU A 80 -13.43 -8.69 -10.69
C LEU A 80 -12.94 -10.10 -10.99
N SER A 81 -12.71 -10.39 -12.27
CA SER A 81 -12.14 -11.65 -12.73
C SER A 81 -10.66 -11.76 -12.35
N PRO A 82 -10.15 -12.95 -12.02
CA PRO A 82 -8.72 -13.18 -11.89
C PRO A 82 -8.00 -12.97 -13.22
N PHE A 83 -6.66 -12.84 -13.16
CA PHE A 83 -5.84 -12.58 -14.34
C PHE A 83 -4.63 -13.50 -14.46
N GLN A 84 -4.26 -13.81 -15.69
CA GLN A 84 -3.02 -14.46 -16.08
C GLN A 84 -2.17 -13.43 -16.84
N TYR A 85 -1.11 -12.94 -16.23
CA TYR A 85 -0.28 -11.85 -16.75
C TYR A 85 1.06 -12.39 -17.26
N PHE A 86 1.27 -12.31 -18.55
CA PHE A 86 2.49 -12.75 -19.21
C PHE A 86 3.31 -11.54 -19.66
N CYS A 87 4.46 -11.32 -19.02
CA CYS A 87 5.48 -10.41 -19.49
C CYS A 87 6.31 -11.10 -20.60
N VAL A 88 6.00 -10.77 -21.83
CA VAL A 88 6.63 -11.35 -23.02
C VAL A 88 7.80 -10.47 -23.43
N SER A 89 8.93 -11.07 -23.78
CA SER A 89 10.09 -10.34 -24.26
C SER A 89 9.81 -9.70 -25.62
N ASP A 90 10.00 -8.39 -25.76
CA ASP A 90 9.89 -7.69 -27.05
C ASP A 90 11.27 -7.61 -27.74
N THR A 91 11.26 -7.72 -29.06
CA THR A 91 12.47 -7.63 -29.88
C THR A 91 12.94 -6.20 -30.14
N VAL A 92 12.11 -5.20 -29.82
CA VAL A 92 12.42 -3.79 -30.05
C VAL A 92 13.20 -3.22 -28.87
N ASP A 93 14.35 -2.62 -29.15
CA ASP A 93 15.14 -1.87 -28.18
C ASP A 93 14.72 -0.39 -28.15
N LEU A 94 14.12 0.03 -27.06
CA LEU A 94 13.63 1.39 -26.84
C LEU A 94 14.63 2.27 -26.09
N SER A 95 15.80 1.73 -25.72
CA SER A 95 16.78 2.44 -24.88
C SER A 95 17.40 3.67 -25.55
N LEU A 96 17.35 3.74 -26.87
CA LEU A 96 17.93 4.81 -27.67
C LEU A 96 16.91 5.81 -28.22
N LEU A 97 15.61 5.57 -27.98
CA LEU A 97 14.58 6.50 -28.44
C LEU A 97 14.61 7.79 -27.62
N LYS A 98 14.17 8.88 -28.24
CA LYS A 98 14.09 10.18 -27.57
C LYS A 98 13.13 10.11 -26.38
N TRP A 99 13.65 10.61 -25.26
CA TRP A 99 12.91 10.72 -24.02
C TRP A 99 12.72 12.17 -23.62
N SER A 100 11.53 12.53 -23.14
CA SER A 100 11.17 13.86 -22.64
C SER A 100 10.49 13.73 -21.27
N LYS A 101 10.18 14.88 -20.64
CA LYS A 101 9.36 14.90 -19.41
C LYS A 101 7.99 14.23 -19.57
N LYS A 102 7.50 14.06 -20.80
CA LYS A 102 6.23 13.39 -21.14
C LYS A 102 6.43 11.93 -21.57
N GLY A 103 7.62 11.37 -21.38
CA GLY A 103 7.98 10.02 -21.79
C GLY A 103 8.57 9.93 -23.19
N TYR A 104 8.39 8.78 -23.85
CA TYR A 104 8.88 8.52 -25.21
C TYR A 104 8.27 9.47 -26.25
N ASP A 105 9.05 9.85 -27.26
CA ASP A 105 8.50 10.51 -28.44
C ASP A 105 7.57 9.54 -29.19
N LEU A 106 6.28 9.89 -29.24
CA LEU A 106 5.25 9.01 -29.80
C LEU A 106 5.43 8.72 -31.29
N LYS A 107 6.00 9.65 -32.07
CA LYS A 107 6.24 9.44 -33.50
C LYS A 107 7.38 8.47 -33.74
N GLU A 108 8.48 8.61 -32.98
CA GLU A 108 9.57 7.65 -33.05
C GLU A 108 9.12 6.25 -32.60
N LEU A 109 8.34 6.18 -31.50
CA LEU A 109 7.82 4.94 -30.97
C LEU A 109 6.86 4.26 -31.97
N GLU A 110 5.96 5.00 -32.61
CA GLU A 110 5.07 4.47 -33.65
C GLU A 110 5.86 3.96 -34.87
N SER A 111 6.91 4.67 -35.28
CA SER A 111 7.72 4.28 -36.43
C SER A 111 8.46 2.96 -36.23
N VAL A 112 8.97 2.66 -35.03
CA VAL A 112 9.67 1.41 -34.74
C VAL A 112 8.74 0.21 -34.56
N TYR A 113 7.47 0.45 -34.28
CA TYR A 113 6.47 -0.60 -34.12
C TYR A 113 5.67 -0.88 -35.39
N THR A 114 5.47 0.13 -36.24
CA THR A 114 4.72 -0.01 -37.49
C THR A 114 5.61 -0.69 -38.54
N ASN A 115 5.04 -1.59 -39.34
CA ASN A 115 5.73 -2.36 -40.38
C ASN A 115 6.85 -3.29 -39.86
N ASN A 116 6.92 -3.57 -38.56
CA ASN A 116 7.88 -4.49 -37.97
C ASN A 116 7.35 -5.94 -38.03
N LYS A 117 7.64 -6.64 -39.12
CA LYS A 117 7.18 -8.02 -39.35
C LYS A 117 7.74 -9.02 -38.33
N ILE A 118 8.95 -8.81 -37.83
CA ILE A 118 9.56 -9.69 -36.83
C ILE A 118 8.77 -9.60 -35.54
N ARG A 119 8.50 -8.38 -35.08
CA ARG A 119 7.72 -8.13 -33.87
C ARG A 119 6.29 -8.63 -33.99
N SER A 120 5.59 -8.32 -35.08
CA SER A 120 4.19 -8.75 -35.24
C SER A 120 4.05 -10.27 -35.33
N ASN A 121 4.99 -10.97 -35.96
CA ASN A 121 5.03 -12.44 -35.93
C ASN A 121 5.29 -13.00 -34.53
N GLN A 122 6.14 -12.34 -33.74
CA GLN A 122 6.38 -12.71 -32.35
C GLN A 122 5.12 -12.52 -31.51
N ILE A 123 4.39 -11.40 -31.66
CA ILE A 123 3.12 -11.14 -30.96
C ILE A 123 2.12 -12.25 -31.25
N ILE A 124 1.94 -12.61 -32.50
CA ILE A 124 1.02 -13.68 -32.89
C ILE A 124 1.46 -15.05 -32.33
N LYS A 125 2.76 -15.38 -32.39
CA LYS A 125 3.28 -16.62 -31.79
C LYS A 125 3.04 -16.64 -30.28
N SER A 126 3.21 -15.53 -29.61
CA SER A 126 2.97 -15.42 -28.16
C SER A 126 1.49 -15.53 -27.83
N LEU A 127 0.61 -14.99 -28.67
CA LEU A 127 -0.82 -15.19 -28.54
C LEU A 127 -1.18 -16.69 -28.55
N TYR A 128 -0.76 -17.43 -29.59
CA TYR A 128 -1.00 -18.88 -29.67
C TYR A 128 -0.32 -19.69 -28.56
N LYS A 129 0.73 -19.18 -27.96
CA LYS A 129 1.45 -19.84 -26.85
C LYS A 129 0.73 -19.72 -25.53
N TYR A 130 0.11 -18.57 -25.25
CA TYR A 130 -0.40 -18.24 -23.92
C TYR A 130 -1.93 -18.25 -23.84
N VAL A 131 -2.64 -18.21 -24.94
CA VAL A 131 -4.10 -18.33 -24.99
C VAL A 131 -4.48 -19.81 -25.12
N THR A 132 -5.46 -20.23 -24.35
CA THR A 132 -5.90 -21.63 -24.32
C THR A 132 -6.58 -22.03 -25.64
N ASP A 133 -7.49 -21.19 -26.13
CA ASP A 133 -8.19 -21.37 -27.38
C ASP A 133 -8.32 -20.03 -28.12
N ILE A 134 -7.83 -20.00 -29.36
CA ILE A 134 -7.87 -18.77 -30.17
C ILE A 134 -9.30 -18.46 -30.65
N ASP A 135 -10.13 -19.49 -30.78
CA ASP A 135 -11.51 -19.33 -31.24
C ASP A 135 -12.40 -18.67 -30.17
N ASP A 136 -12.05 -18.80 -28.91
CA ASP A 136 -12.74 -18.16 -27.78
C ASP A 136 -12.18 -16.75 -27.43
N VAL A 137 -11.15 -16.30 -28.15
CA VAL A 137 -10.55 -14.99 -27.86
C VAL A 137 -11.50 -13.85 -28.20
N LYS A 138 -11.67 -12.96 -27.24
CA LYS A 138 -12.29 -11.65 -27.37
C LYS A 138 -11.31 -10.61 -26.83
N GLY A 139 -10.51 -10.02 -27.72
CA GLY A 139 -9.30 -9.30 -27.34
C GLY A 139 -9.32 -7.81 -27.61
N LEU A 140 -8.61 -7.05 -26.76
CA LEU A 140 -8.25 -5.66 -26.98
C LEU A 140 -6.73 -5.53 -27.13
N GLY A 141 -6.26 -4.82 -28.16
CA GLY A 141 -4.85 -4.51 -28.37
C GLY A 141 -4.59 -3.01 -28.27
N PHE A 142 -3.81 -2.58 -27.28
CA PHE A 142 -3.49 -1.17 -27.05
C PHE A 142 -2.23 -0.76 -27.81
N CYS A 143 -2.40 0.12 -28.82
CA CYS A 143 -1.36 0.55 -29.75
C CYS A 143 -0.88 1.99 -29.44
N VAL A 144 0.30 2.35 -30.00
CA VAL A 144 0.91 3.68 -29.85
C VAL A 144 0.13 4.74 -30.60
N GLY A 145 -0.24 4.47 -31.85
CA GLY A 145 -0.89 5.40 -32.76
C GLY A 145 -1.79 4.70 -33.76
N VAL A 146 -2.45 5.50 -34.58
CA VAL A 146 -3.47 5.01 -35.53
C VAL A 146 -2.88 4.08 -36.59
N GLU A 147 -1.71 4.41 -37.11
CA GLU A 147 -1.05 3.58 -38.13
C GLU A 147 -0.57 2.24 -37.54
N HIS A 148 -0.10 2.24 -36.30
CA HIS A 148 0.24 1.01 -35.58
C HIS A 148 -1.01 0.12 -35.39
N ALA A 149 -2.15 0.70 -34.98
CA ALA A 149 -3.38 -0.05 -34.80
C ALA A 149 -3.89 -0.68 -36.12
N LYS A 150 -3.91 0.10 -37.21
CA LYS A 150 -4.28 -0.38 -38.53
C LYS A 150 -3.34 -1.50 -39.03
N TYR A 151 -2.04 -1.33 -38.81
CA TYR A 151 -1.04 -2.32 -39.19
C TYR A 151 -1.28 -3.64 -38.43
N MET A 152 -1.50 -3.59 -37.10
CA MET A 152 -1.74 -4.77 -36.30
C MET A 152 -3.04 -5.48 -36.70
N ALA A 153 -4.12 -4.75 -36.91
CA ALA A 153 -5.40 -5.32 -37.35
C ALA A 153 -5.26 -6.03 -38.70
N LYS A 154 -4.56 -5.42 -39.65
CA LYS A 154 -4.27 -6.01 -40.96
C LYS A 154 -3.47 -7.33 -40.81
N ILE A 155 -2.33 -7.31 -40.09
CA ILE A 155 -1.46 -8.47 -39.93
C ILE A 155 -2.18 -9.62 -39.21
N PHE A 156 -2.98 -9.32 -38.18
CA PHE A 156 -3.74 -10.34 -37.47
C PHE A 156 -4.78 -11.00 -38.39
N SER A 157 -5.52 -10.19 -39.16
CA SER A 157 -6.50 -10.72 -40.14
C SER A 157 -5.83 -11.56 -41.24
N GLU A 158 -4.67 -11.11 -41.77
CA GLU A 158 -3.88 -11.88 -42.75
C GLU A 158 -3.39 -13.23 -42.20
N LYS A 159 -3.25 -13.35 -40.88
CA LYS A 159 -2.82 -14.56 -40.16
C LYS A 159 -3.98 -15.41 -39.64
N GLY A 160 -5.21 -15.12 -40.05
CA GLY A 160 -6.39 -15.90 -39.65
C GLY A 160 -7.00 -15.51 -38.31
N VAL A 161 -6.62 -14.36 -37.77
CA VAL A 161 -7.22 -13.78 -36.54
C VAL A 161 -7.99 -12.52 -36.94
N PRO A 162 -9.28 -12.59 -37.27
CA PRO A 162 -10.09 -11.48 -37.76
C PRO A 162 -10.05 -10.30 -36.77
N SER A 163 -9.67 -9.12 -37.23
CA SER A 163 -9.41 -7.98 -36.35
C SER A 163 -9.72 -6.65 -37.04
N ILE A 164 -10.07 -5.63 -36.23
CA ILE A 164 -10.33 -4.27 -36.70
C ILE A 164 -9.53 -3.26 -35.88
N ALA A 165 -9.21 -2.11 -36.49
CA ALA A 165 -8.61 -0.97 -35.79
C ALA A 165 -9.65 0.12 -35.55
N LEU A 166 -9.70 0.67 -34.32
CA LEU A 166 -10.54 1.79 -33.95
C LEU A 166 -9.71 2.91 -33.32
N HIS A 167 -10.11 4.15 -33.60
CA HIS A 167 -9.45 5.36 -33.07
C HIS A 167 -10.47 6.48 -32.82
N GLY A 168 -10.05 7.58 -32.24
CA GLY A 168 -10.92 8.70 -31.87
C GLY A 168 -11.76 9.27 -33.04
N GLY A 169 -11.26 9.17 -34.27
CA GLY A 169 -11.97 9.59 -35.49
C GLY A 169 -12.89 8.51 -36.12
N SER A 170 -13.01 7.31 -35.54
CA SER A 170 -13.93 6.29 -36.03
C SER A 170 -15.38 6.66 -35.73
N ASP A 171 -16.28 6.44 -36.67
CA ASP A 171 -17.71 6.71 -36.49
C ASP A 171 -18.31 5.90 -35.35
N LYS A 172 -19.34 6.45 -34.68
CA LYS A 172 -19.99 5.80 -33.55
C LYS A 172 -20.63 4.46 -33.95
N ASP A 173 -21.24 4.40 -35.12
CA ASP A 173 -21.88 3.16 -35.61
C ASP A 173 -20.84 2.08 -35.91
N VAL A 174 -19.68 2.45 -36.48
CA VAL A 174 -18.56 1.51 -36.68
C VAL A 174 -18.05 0.98 -35.35
N ARG A 175 -17.95 1.83 -34.32
CA ARG A 175 -17.53 1.40 -32.98
C ARG A 175 -18.53 0.42 -32.34
N ASN A 176 -19.83 0.74 -32.40
CA ASN A 176 -20.88 -0.13 -31.84
C ASN A 176 -20.89 -1.49 -32.54
N LYS A 177 -20.86 -1.48 -33.90
CA LYS A 177 -20.81 -2.71 -34.68
C LYS A 177 -19.58 -3.55 -34.36
N ALA A 178 -18.42 -2.96 -34.22
CA ALA A 178 -17.21 -3.70 -33.86
C ALA A 178 -17.29 -4.33 -32.46
N GLN A 179 -17.96 -3.69 -31.50
CA GLN A 179 -18.21 -4.25 -30.18
C GLN A 179 -19.14 -5.47 -30.26
N GLU A 180 -20.24 -5.37 -31.00
CA GLU A 180 -21.17 -6.46 -31.23
C GLU A 180 -20.47 -7.65 -31.91
N GLN A 181 -19.67 -7.39 -32.95
CA GLN A 181 -18.91 -8.42 -33.67
C GLN A 181 -17.87 -9.09 -32.76
N LEU A 182 -17.22 -8.35 -31.86
CA LEU A 182 -16.30 -8.93 -30.87
C LEU A 182 -17.04 -9.81 -29.87
N ALA A 183 -18.17 -9.34 -29.33
CA ALA A 183 -18.99 -10.08 -28.39
C ALA A 183 -19.52 -11.40 -29.01
N GLN A 184 -19.92 -11.36 -30.30
CA GLN A 184 -20.38 -12.53 -31.06
C GLN A 184 -19.25 -13.44 -31.57
N GLY A 185 -17.97 -12.98 -31.43
CA GLY A 185 -16.80 -13.74 -31.88
C GLY A 185 -16.56 -13.70 -33.40
N GLU A 186 -17.26 -12.85 -34.15
CA GLU A 186 -17.03 -12.63 -35.59
C GLU A 186 -15.64 -12.04 -35.85
N ILE A 187 -15.20 -11.14 -34.94
CA ILE A 187 -13.81 -10.66 -34.86
C ILE A 187 -13.19 -11.07 -33.53
N LYS A 188 -11.88 -11.26 -33.50
CA LYS A 188 -11.12 -11.73 -32.33
C LYS A 188 -10.44 -10.58 -31.60
N PHE A 189 -10.05 -9.52 -32.30
CA PHE A 189 -9.39 -8.36 -31.71
C PHE A 189 -9.90 -7.03 -32.22
N ILE A 190 -9.97 -6.07 -31.30
CA ILE A 190 -10.07 -4.65 -31.61
C ILE A 190 -8.74 -4.00 -31.20
N PHE A 191 -8.00 -3.45 -32.17
CA PHE A 191 -6.79 -2.65 -31.90
C PHE A 191 -7.16 -1.20 -31.74
N VAL A 192 -6.74 -0.56 -30.64
CA VAL A 192 -7.18 0.77 -30.24
C VAL A 192 -6.03 1.72 -29.88
N VAL A 193 -6.28 3.01 -30.06
CA VAL A 193 -5.39 4.10 -29.62
C VAL A 193 -6.19 5.02 -28.72
N ASP A 194 -5.87 5.06 -27.43
CA ASP A 194 -6.48 5.90 -26.37
C ASP A 194 -8.03 5.91 -26.31
N LEU A 195 -8.69 5.22 -27.25
CA LEU A 195 -10.15 5.19 -27.41
C LEU A 195 -10.65 4.20 -26.35
N TYR A 196 -10.73 3.40 -25.86
CA TYR A 196 -11.27 2.48 -24.84
C TYR A 196 -10.59 2.62 -23.47
N ASN A 197 -9.91 3.73 -23.20
CA ASN A 197 -9.44 4.00 -21.84
C ASN A 197 -10.63 4.26 -20.90
N GLU A 198 -11.67 4.97 -21.41
CA GLU A 198 -12.88 5.32 -20.64
C GLU A 198 -14.16 5.05 -21.44
N GLY A 199 -15.27 4.79 -20.75
CA GLY A 199 -16.62 4.81 -21.32
C GLY A 199 -17.06 3.64 -22.20
N VAL A 200 -16.30 2.54 -22.31
CA VAL A 200 -16.69 1.36 -23.09
C VAL A 200 -16.94 0.16 -22.18
N ASP A 201 -18.03 -0.54 -22.40
CA ASP A 201 -18.45 -1.74 -21.68
C ASP A 201 -18.51 -2.95 -22.59
N ILE A 202 -17.53 -3.83 -22.53
CA ILE A 202 -17.47 -5.12 -23.20
C ILE A 202 -17.01 -6.16 -22.16
N PRO A 203 -17.92 -6.70 -21.33
CA PRO A 203 -17.57 -7.64 -20.27
C PRO A 203 -16.95 -8.94 -20.78
N GLU A 204 -17.25 -9.30 -22.04
CA GLU A 204 -16.78 -10.51 -22.72
C GLU A 204 -15.27 -10.50 -22.99
N VAL A 205 -14.60 -9.34 -22.92
CA VAL A 205 -13.15 -9.25 -23.16
C VAL A 205 -12.41 -10.15 -22.20
N ASN A 206 -11.71 -11.14 -22.74
CA ASN A 206 -10.92 -12.14 -22.02
C ASN A 206 -9.41 -12.07 -22.31
N THR A 207 -9.00 -11.23 -23.28
CA THR A 207 -7.58 -11.11 -23.68
C THR A 207 -7.19 -9.65 -23.89
N ILE A 208 -6.06 -9.23 -23.32
CA ILE A 208 -5.49 -7.91 -23.51
C ILE A 208 -4.05 -8.02 -24.02
N LEU A 209 -3.73 -7.24 -25.05
CA LEU A 209 -2.37 -7.06 -25.57
C LEU A 209 -1.89 -5.64 -25.29
N PHE A 210 -0.88 -5.49 -24.42
CA PHE A 210 -0.16 -4.23 -24.26
C PHE A 210 0.98 -4.17 -25.29
N LEU A 211 0.76 -3.45 -26.40
CA LEU A 211 1.68 -3.36 -27.53
C LEU A 211 2.50 -2.08 -27.52
N ARG A 212 2.39 -1.30 -26.47
CA ARG A 212 3.16 -0.08 -26.22
C ARG A 212 3.62 0.01 -24.77
N PRO A 213 4.75 0.66 -24.47
CA PRO A 213 5.06 1.01 -23.10
C PRO A 213 4.01 1.98 -22.57
N THR A 214 3.55 1.74 -21.35
CA THR A 214 2.60 2.61 -20.63
C THR A 214 3.36 3.32 -19.52
N GLU A 215 3.15 4.62 -19.38
CA GLU A 215 3.84 5.46 -18.39
C GLU A 215 2.87 6.00 -17.32
N SER A 216 1.56 5.84 -17.55
CA SER A 216 0.49 6.24 -16.65
C SER A 216 -0.15 5.06 -15.97
N LEU A 217 -0.12 5.05 -14.63
CA LEU A 217 -0.80 4.03 -13.82
C LEU A 217 -2.32 4.05 -14.04
N THR A 218 -2.90 5.24 -14.14
CA THR A 218 -4.33 5.42 -14.44
C THR A 218 -4.70 4.75 -15.75
N VAL A 219 -3.96 5.06 -16.83
CA VAL A 219 -4.20 4.45 -18.16
C VAL A 219 -4.02 2.94 -18.10
N PHE A 220 -2.97 2.45 -17.44
CA PHE A 220 -2.75 1.01 -17.28
C PHE A 220 -3.92 0.31 -16.58
N LEU A 221 -4.36 0.85 -15.44
CA LEU A 221 -5.47 0.27 -14.67
C LEU A 221 -6.81 0.37 -15.41
N GLN A 222 -7.07 1.47 -16.11
CA GLN A 222 -8.26 1.62 -16.94
C GLN A 222 -8.28 0.60 -18.09
N GLN A 223 -7.17 0.43 -18.79
CA GLN A 223 -7.03 -0.55 -19.87
C GLN A 223 -7.16 -1.99 -19.35
N LEU A 224 -6.47 -2.32 -18.26
CA LEU A 224 -6.56 -3.63 -17.62
C LEU A 224 -7.98 -3.92 -17.12
N GLY A 225 -8.61 -2.91 -16.51
CA GLY A 225 -9.97 -2.98 -15.98
C GLY A 225 -11.03 -3.36 -17.01
N ARG A 226 -10.79 -3.08 -18.31
CA ARG A 226 -11.70 -3.50 -19.38
C ARG A 226 -11.85 -5.01 -19.46
N GLY A 227 -10.76 -5.73 -19.23
CA GLY A 227 -10.78 -7.19 -19.24
C GLY A 227 -11.01 -7.84 -17.88
N LEU A 228 -11.05 -7.08 -16.79
CA LEU A 228 -11.29 -7.65 -15.44
C LEU A 228 -12.77 -7.76 -15.06
N ARG A 229 -13.68 -7.26 -15.88
CA ARG A 229 -15.12 -7.37 -15.62
C ARG A 229 -15.56 -8.83 -15.60
N LEU A 230 -16.49 -9.16 -14.71
CA LEU A 230 -17.06 -10.50 -14.63
C LEU A 230 -17.96 -10.77 -15.84
N HIS A 231 -17.88 -11.98 -16.37
CA HIS A 231 -18.79 -12.52 -17.38
C HIS A 231 -18.93 -14.02 -17.18
N GLU A 232 -20.11 -14.57 -17.47
CA GLU A 232 -20.42 -15.99 -17.21
C GLU A 232 -19.49 -16.95 -17.97
N ASP A 233 -19.13 -16.60 -19.22
CA ASP A 233 -18.25 -17.42 -20.07
C ASP A 233 -16.76 -17.14 -19.89
N LYS A 234 -16.37 -16.37 -18.86
CA LYS A 234 -14.99 -15.96 -18.65
C LYS A 234 -14.45 -16.41 -17.31
N GLU A 235 -13.49 -17.34 -17.30
CA GLU A 235 -12.83 -17.80 -16.09
C GLU A 235 -11.76 -16.81 -15.59
N CYS A 236 -10.98 -16.23 -16.50
CA CYS A 236 -9.91 -15.28 -16.18
C CYS A 236 -9.62 -14.35 -17.36
N LEU A 237 -8.87 -13.28 -17.07
CA LEU A 237 -8.31 -12.39 -18.09
C LEU A 237 -6.88 -12.82 -18.45
N THR A 238 -6.61 -13.07 -19.71
CA THR A 238 -5.26 -13.28 -20.24
C THR A 238 -4.66 -11.95 -20.67
N VAL A 239 -3.48 -11.59 -20.13
CA VAL A 239 -2.76 -10.36 -20.47
C VAL A 239 -1.39 -10.70 -21.03
N LEU A 240 -1.10 -10.22 -22.23
CA LEU A 240 0.23 -10.27 -22.82
C LEU A 240 0.80 -8.85 -22.87
N ASP A 241 1.87 -8.63 -22.12
CA ASP A 241 2.56 -7.36 -22.03
C ASP A 241 3.95 -7.48 -22.65
N PHE A 242 4.16 -6.82 -23.79
CA PHE A 242 5.40 -6.91 -24.56
C PHE A 242 6.44 -5.93 -24.03
N VAL A 243 7.44 -6.47 -23.35
CA VAL A 243 8.47 -5.73 -22.63
C VAL A 243 9.79 -5.82 -23.36
N GLY A 244 10.23 -4.71 -23.97
CA GLY A 244 11.53 -4.54 -24.55
C GLY A 244 12.53 -3.89 -23.58
N ARG A 245 13.76 -3.69 -24.05
CA ARG A 245 14.73 -2.90 -23.33
C ARG A 245 14.27 -1.44 -23.30
N ALA A 246 13.91 -0.97 -22.11
CA ALA A 246 13.39 0.38 -21.91
C ALA A 246 14.51 1.43 -21.82
N HIS A 247 14.15 2.70 -22.03
CA HIS A 247 14.99 3.85 -21.71
C HIS A 247 15.38 3.85 -20.23
N GLU A 248 16.55 4.36 -19.88
CA GLU A 248 17.06 4.34 -18.49
C GLU A 248 16.19 5.13 -17.50
N GLU A 249 15.45 6.11 -17.98
CA GLU A 249 14.50 6.91 -17.17
C GLU A 249 13.11 6.28 -17.05
N TYR A 250 12.86 5.16 -17.73
CA TYR A 250 11.58 4.46 -17.64
C TYR A 250 11.46 3.72 -16.30
N ASP A 251 10.67 4.24 -15.38
CA ASP A 251 10.50 3.73 -14.00
C ASP A 251 9.15 3.05 -13.74
N PHE A 252 8.34 2.83 -14.78
CA PHE A 252 6.96 2.41 -14.63
C PHE A 252 6.77 0.97 -14.14
N PHE A 253 7.77 0.10 -14.26
CA PHE A 253 7.63 -1.31 -13.83
C PHE A 253 7.34 -1.46 -12.35
N GLU A 254 7.97 -0.65 -11.48
CA GLU A 254 7.66 -0.66 -10.04
C GLU A 254 6.19 -0.35 -9.78
N LYS A 255 5.66 0.71 -10.41
CA LYS A 255 4.27 1.16 -10.26
C LYS A 255 3.30 0.11 -10.78
N LYS A 256 3.57 -0.43 -11.96
CA LYS A 256 2.73 -1.44 -12.62
C LYS A 256 2.61 -2.72 -11.80
N PHE A 257 3.72 -3.32 -11.42
CA PHE A 257 3.67 -4.54 -10.61
C PHE A 257 3.14 -4.28 -9.20
N ARG A 258 3.40 -3.10 -8.62
CA ARG A 258 2.81 -2.72 -7.33
C ARG A 258 1.28 -2.67 -7.39
N ALA A 259 0.71 -2.17 -8.47
CA ALA A 259 -0.73 -2.16 -8.66
C ALA A 259 -1.32 -3.58 -8.76
N LEU A 260 -0.61 -4.51 -9.40
CA LEU A 260 -1.03 -5.91 -9.56
C LEU A 260 -0.94 -6.72 -8.26
N VAL A 261 0.11 -6.50 -7.45
CA VAL A 261 0.31 -7.24 -6.19
C VAL A 261 -0.28 -6.55 -4.97
N GLY A 262 -0.67 -5.28 -5.10
CA GLY A 262 -1.22 -4.48 -4.02
C GLY A 262 -0.18 -4.03 -2.99
N ARG A 263 -0.66 -3.75 -1.76
CA ARG A 263 0.21 -3.36 -0.64
C ARG A 263 0.97 -4.58 -0.13
N THR A 264 2.27 -4.60 -0.36
CA THR A 264 3.15 -5.68 0.08
C THR A 264 4.30 -5.15 0.90
N ARG A 265 4.84 -6.00 1.76
CA ARG A 265 6.00 -5.69 2.62
C ARG A 265 7.34 -5.97 1.94
N ARG A 266 7.30 -6.65 0.77
CA ARG A 266 8.47 -6.97 -0.03
C ARG A 266 8.59 -6.02 -1.21
N SER A 267 9.81 -5.77 -1.67
CA SER A 267 10.04 -4.97 -2.86
C SER A 267 9.53 -5.68 -4.11
N ILE A 268 9.13 -4.93 -5.12
CA ILE A 268 8.78 -5.52 -6.42
C ILE A 268 9.95 -6.30 -7.01
N LYS A 269 11.18 -5.84 -6.80
CA LYS A 269 12.39 -6.58 -7.18
C LYS A 269 12.40 -8.01 -6.62
N HIS A 270 12.06 -8.19 -5.34
CA HIS A 270 11.97 -9.52 -4.73
C HIS A 270 10.94 -10.41 -5.44
N TYR A 271 9.74 -9.88 -5.74
CA TYR A 271 8.71 -10.65 -6.46
C TYR A 271 9.14 -11.01 -7.88
N VAL A 272 9.85 -10.12 -8.57
CA VAL A 272 10.39 -10.41 -9.90
C VAL A 272 11.49 -11.48 -9.82
N GLU A 273 12.33 -11.48 -8.79
CA GLU A 273 13.42 -12.48 -8.59
C GLU A 273 12.90 -13.85 -8.18
N GLU A 274 11.99 -13.92 -7.18
CA GLU A 274 11.57 -15.15 -6.51
C GLU A 274 10.19 -15.67 -6.95
N GLY A 275 9.44 -14.87 -7.72
CA GLY A 275 8.07 -15.17 -8.14
C GLY A 275 7.01 -14.41 -7.33
N PHE A 276 5.82 -14.30 -7.91
CA PHE A 276 4.70 -13.52 -7.37
C PHE A 276 3.79 -14.41 -6.51
N SER A 277 4.20 -14.66 -5.28
CA SER A 277 3.47 -15.57 -4.36
C SER A 277 2.22 -14.97 -3.71
N ASN A 278 2.05 -13.64 -3.73
CA ASN A 278 0.97 -12.92 -3.02
C ASN A 278 -0.09 -12.36 -3.96
N LEU A 279 -0.45 -13.09 -5.00
CA LEU A 279 -1.51 -12.69 -5.93
C LEU A 279 -2.87 -13.23 -5.48
N PRO A 280 -3.97 -12.57 -5.88
CA PRO A 280 -5.33 -13.07 -5.65
C PRO A 280 -5.52 -14.47 -6.20
N ARG A 281 -6.44 -15.23 -5.63
CA ARG A 281 -6.75 -16.60 -6.07
C ARG A 281 -7.09 -16.63 -7.56
N GLY A 282 -6.50 -17.59 -8.28
CA GLY A 282 -6.68 -17.74 -9.73
C GLY A 282 -5.86 -16.78 -10.58
N SER A 283 -5.13 -15.86 -9.96
CA SER A 283 -4.24 -14.94 -10.67
C SER A 283 -2.78 -15.38 -10.59
N PHE A 284 -2.03 -15.14 -11.66
CA PHE A 284 -0.57 -15.30 -11.65
C PHE A 284 0.13 -14.29 -12.58
N ILE A 285 1.41 -14.08 -12.34
CA ILE A 285 2.30 -13.27 -13.19
C ILE A 285 3.49 -14.14 -13.57
N LEU A 286 3.76 -14.25 -14.86
CA LEU A 286 4.89 -14.96 -15.42
C LEU A 286 5.73 -14.02 -16.28
N LEU A 287 7.02 -13.91 -15.99
CA LEU A 287 7.96 -13.16 -16.81
C LEU A 287 8.82 -14.13 -17.63
N GLU A 288 8.86 -13.94 -18.95
CA GLU A 288 9.88 -14.61 -19.78
C GLU A 288 11.28 -14.17 -19.33
N ARG A 289 12.27 -15.06 -19.45
CA ARG A 289 13.63 -14.83 -18.93
C ARG A 289 14.21 -13.47 -19.33
N GLN A 290 14.10 -13.11 -20.59
CA GLN A 290 14.65 -11.87 -21.12
C GLN A 290 13.85 -10.63 -20.64
N ALA A 291 12.52 -10.73 -20.57
CA ALA A 291 11.66 -9.70 -19.99
C ALA A 291 11.98 -9.48 -18.49
N LYS A 292 12.19 -10.57 -17.73
CA LYS A 292 12.62 -10.52 -16.34
C LYS A 292 13.93 -9.73 -16.19
N ASP A 293 14.92 -9.98 -17.04
CA ASP A 293 16.20 -9.26 -17.02
C ASP A 293 16.00 -7.76 -17.33
N TYR A 294 15.15 -7.40 -18.28
CA TYR A 294 14.84 -6.00 -18.59
C TYR A 294 14.18 -5.29 -17.42
N VAL A 295 13.16 -5.92 -16.81
CA VAL A 295 12.48 -5.39 -15.63
C VAL A 295 13.45 -5.20 -14.46
N LEU A 296 14.30 -6.20 -14.17
CA LEU A 296 15.28 -6.11 -13.08
C LEU A 296 16.32 -5.01 -13.30
N ARG A 297 16.74 -4.76 -14.54
CA ARG A 297 17.65 -3.65 -14.85
C ARG A 297 16.98 -2.31 -14.61
N SER A 298 15.75 -2.12 -15.06
CA SER A 298 14.97 -0.91 -14.81
C SER A 298 14.75 -0.69 -13.32
N LEU A 299 14.34 -1.72 -12.56
CA LEU A 299 14.16 -1.63 -11.11
C LEU A 299 15.47 -1.29 -10.37
N LYS A 300 16.63 -1.73 -10.85
CA LYS A 300 17.93 -1.38 -10.27
C LYS A 300 18.30 0.09 -10.48
N SER A 301 17.92 0.70 -11.59
CA SER A 301 18.15 2.13 -11.85
C SER A 301 17.32 3.02 -10.92
N THR A 302 16.21 2.52 -10.42
CA THR A 302 15.27 3.21 -9.50
C THR A 302 15.64 3.04 -8.02
N ILE A 303 16.77 2.41 -7.66
CA ILE A 303 17.18 2.24 -6.25
C ILE A 303 17.25 3.61 -5.58
N ASN A 304 16.53 3.78 -4.47
CA ASN A 304 16.47 4.99 -3.66
C ASN A 304 17.79 5.17 -2.86
N THR A 305 18.90 5.27 -3.58
CA THR A 305 20.18 5.67 -2.99
C THR A 305 20.06 7.12 -2.53
N LYS A 306 20.90 7.51 -1.56
CA LYS A 306 20.98 8.90 -1.10
C LYS A 306 21.16 9.87 -2.28
N ARG A 307 22.04 9.53 -3.23
CA ARG A 307 22.29 10.32 -4.44
C ARG A 307 21.05 10.48 -5.32
N ASN A 308 20.31 9.40 -5.53
CA ASN A 308 19.08 9.44 -6.32
C ASN A 308 17.95 10.21 -5.62
N LEU A 309 17.85 10.13 -4.28
CA LEU A 309 16.90 10.93 -3.51
C LEU A 309 17.21 12.43 -3.62
N ILE A 310 18.49 12.82 -3.52
CA ILE A 310 18.92 14.21 -3.71
C ILE A 310 18.54 14.70 -5.12
N LYS A 311 18.78 13.88 -6.17
CA LYS A 311 18.33 14.21 -7.52
C LYS A 311 16.83 14.39 -7.60
N LYS A 312 16.05 13.45 -7.05
CA LYS A 312 14.58 13.52 -7.01
C LYS A 312 14.06 14.74 -6.26
N LEU A 313 14.71 15.17 -5.16
CA LEU A 313 14.33 16.39 -4.44
C LEU A 313 14.50 17.64 -5.30
N LYS A 314 15.63 17.76 -6.02
CA LYS A 314 15.86 18.86 -6.97
C LYS A 314 14.87 18.84 -8.15
N ASP A 315 14.63 17.65 -8.68
CA ASP A 315 13.67 17.46 -9.78
C ASP A 315 12.23 17.79 -9.34
N PHE A 316 11.86 17.46 -8.10
CA PHE A 316 10.57 17.80 -7.53
C PHE A 316 10.37 19.31 -7.47
N GLU A 317 11.32 20.04 -6.87
CA GLU A 317 11.27 21.51 -6.75
C GLU A 317 11.18 22.20 -8.12
N LEU A 318 11.92 21.70 -9.12
CA LEU A 318 11.93 22.28 -10.45
C LEU A 318 10.69 21.94 -11.30
N ASN A 319 10.01 20.83 -11.02
CA ASN A 319 9.03 20.26 -11.95
C ASN A 319 7.60 20.23 -11.38
N THR A 320 7.39 20.61 -10.12
CA THR A 320 6.06 20.63 -9.50
C THR A 320 5.74 22.01 -8.94
N THR A 321 4.45 22.29 -8.77
CA THR A 321 3.94 23.44 -8.04
C THR A 321 3.51 23.08 -6.62
N LEU A 322 3.80 21.84 -6.19
CA LEU A 322 3.49 21.36 -4.86
C LEU A 322 4.54 21.86 -3.86
N ASP A 323 4.12 22.18 -2.67
CA ASP A 323 5.04 22.46 -1.56
C ASP A 323 5.94 21.26 -1.31
N LEU A 324 7.24 21.50 -1.19
CA LEU A 324 8.22 20.48 -0.91
C LEU A 324 8.18 20.07 0.56
N ASN A 325 7.37 19.07 0.86
CA ASN A 325 7.29 18.40 2.15
C ASN A 325 7.38 16.88 1.96
N LEU A 326 7.56 16.14 3.06
CA LEU A 326 7.75 14.70 3.02
C LEU A 326 6.57 13.98 2.34
N GLU A 327 5.34 14.34 2.69
CA GLU A 327 4.12 13.71 2.17
C GLU A 327 3.98 13.91 0.66
N ASN A 328 4.06 15.15 0.19
CA ASN A 328 3.97 15.47 -1.24
C ASN A 328 5.08 14.78 -2.03
N PHE A 329 6.29 14.72 -1.47
CA PHE A 329 7.42 14.03 -2.10
C PHE A 329 7.18 12.52 -2.21
N LEU A 330 6.75 11.87 -1.12
CA LEU A 330 6.47 10.43 -1.12
C LEU A 330 5.33 10.08 -2.08
N ASN A 331 4.25 10.88 -2.09
CA ASN A 331 3.11 10.68 -2.95
C ASN A 331 3.47 10.87 -4.43
N TYR A 332 4.20 11.94 -4.75
CA TYR A 332 4.63 12.22 -6.13
C TYR A 332 5.48 11.11 -6.75
N TYR A 333 6.42 10.57 -5.97
CA TYR A 333 7.29 9.48 -6.43
C TYR A 333 6.73 8.09 -6.11
N HIS A 334 5.52 7.98 -5.56
CA HIS A 334 4.89 6.72 -5.13
C HIS A 334 5.81 5.86 -4.25
N MET A 335 6.53 6.52 -3.35
CA MET A 335 7.46 5.90 -2.43
C MET A 335 6.78 5.59 -1.11
N THR A 336 7.11 4.45 -0.52
CA THR A 336 6.77 4.23 0.88
C THR A 336 7.74 4.98 1.80
N ILE A 337 7.32 5.25 3.02
CA ILE A 337 8.20 5.83 4.04
C ILE A 337 9.46 4.97 4.28
N TYR A 338 9.32 3.64 4.18
CA TYR A 338 10.44 2.69 4.29
C TYR A 338 11.42 2.78 3.12
N ASP A 339 10.92 3.04 1.90
CA ASP A 339 11.78 3.24 0.72
C ASP A 339 12.60 4.52 0.86
N PHE A 340 12.00 5.56 1.41
CA PHE A 340 12.66 6.84 1.61
C PHE A 340 13.74 6.78 2.70
N TYR A 341 13.40 6.35 3.91
CA TYR A 341 14.36 6.32 5.04
C TYR A 341 15.35 5.17 4.96
N GLY A 342 15.01 4.08 4.26
CA GLY A 342 15.88 2.92 4.06
C GLY A 342 16.10 2.10 5.34
N ARG A 343 16.90 1.04 5.22
CA ARG A 343 17.14 0.08 6.31
C ARG A 343 18.10 0.56 7.40
N SER A 344 18.96 1.51 7.09
CA SER A 344 20.05 1.94 8.00
C SER A 344 19.72 3.20 8.78
N ALA A 345 18.54 3.76 8.65
CA ALA A 345 18.08 4.97 9.37
C ALA A 345 19.20 6.01 9.57
N ASN A 346 19.89 6.37 8.50
CA ASN A 346 21.05 7.28 8.51
C ASN A 346 20.79 8.57 7.72
N ARG A 347 19.51 8.85 7.44
CA ARG A 347 19.07 10.03 6.68
C ARG A 347 17.71 10.49 7.18
N THR A 348 17.48 11.79 7.07
CA THR A 348 16.21 12.47 7.34
C THR A 348 15.83 13.29 6.12
N PHE A 349 14.56 13.65 6.00
CA PHE A 349 14.09 14.52 4.91
C PHE A 349 14.74 15.88 5.02
N GLN A 350 14.78 16.46 6.22
CA GLN A 350 15.40 17.77 6.47
C GLN A 350 16.90 17.79 6.13
N ARG A 351 17.66 16.73 6.46
CA ARG A 351 19.07 16.65 6.11
C ARG A 351 19.29 16.49 4.61
N LEU A 352 18.44 15.73 3.93
CA LEU A 352 18.50 15.59 2.47
C LEU A 352 18.17 16.90 1.73
N LEU A 353 17.28 17.76 2.29
CA LEU A 353 17.04 19.10 1.75
C LEU A 353 18.31 19.96 1.79
N VAL A 354 19.06 19.94 2.91
CA VAL A 354 20.35 20.64 3.02
C VAL A 354 21.33 20.14 1.98
N GLU A 355 21.49 18.82 1.85
CA GLU A 355 22.42 18.23 0.88
C GLU A 355 21.99 18.45 -0.59
N ALA A 356 20.71 18.66 -0.82
CA ALA A 356 20.18 19.07 -2.13
C ALA A 356 20.38 20.58 -2.41
N ASN A 357 20.89 21.37 -1.48
CA ASN A 357 20.94 22.84 -1.49
C ASN A 357 19.55 23.48 -1.62
N LEU A 358 18.53 22.86 -1.02
CA LEU A 358 17.14 23.33 -0.98
C LEU A 358 16.77 23.90 0.40
N ALA A 359 17.68 23.81 1.36
CA ALA A 359 17.55 24.39 2.70
C ALA A 359 18.93 24.78 3.25
N GLU A 360 18.94 25.72 4.18
CA GLU A 360 20.14 26.11 4.92
C GLU A 360 20.59 24.97 5.85
N ASP A 361 21.91 24.86 6.06
CA ASP A 361 22.50 23.87 6.95
C ASP A 361 22.17 24.20 8.41
N PHE A 362 22.11 23.17 9.24
CA PHE A 362 21.79 23.30 10.66
C PHE A 362 22.62 22.32 11.49
N THR A 363 22.80 22.65 12.78
CA THR A 363 23.43 21.77 13.76
C THR A 363 22.43 21.46 14.86
N CYS A 364 22.20 20.17 15.14
CA CYS A 364 21.32 19.70 16.21
C CYS A 364 22.00 18.57 16.97
N GLU A 365 22.15 18.73 18.29
CA GLU A 365 22.79 17.75 19.16
C GLU A 365 22.11 16.35 19.06
N HIS A 366 20.78 16.35 18.99
CA HIS A 366 19.97 15.13 18.99
C HIS A 366 19.64 14.60 17.59
N GLU A 367 20.19 15.17 16.51
CA GLU A 367 19.93 14.74 15.14
C GLU A 367 20.20 13.24 14.94
N LYS A 368 21.34 12.75 15.46
CA LYS A 368 21.71 11.33 15.33
C LYS A 368 20.73 10.40 16.05
N LEU A 369 20.23 10.81 17.21
CA LEU A 369 19.23 10.05 17.97
C LEU A 369 17.92 9.96 17.19
N ILE A 370 17.38 11.11 16.76
CA ILE A 370 16.14 11.20 16.00
C ILE A 370 16.26 10.39 14.72
N THR A 371 17.30 10.61 13.92
CA THR A 371 17.53 9.87 12.66
C THR A 371 17.53 8.36 12.86
N ARG A 372 18.17 7.87 13.92
CA ARG A 372 18.25 6.43 14.22
C ARG A 372 16.93 5.85 14.70
N ARG A 373 16.09 6.64 15.35
CA ARG A 373 14.89 6.18 16.06
C ARG A 373 13.57 6.51 15.36
N ILE A 374 13.53 7.45 14.43
CA ILE A 374 12.32 7.92 13.77
C ILE A 374 11.50 6.78 13.11
N HIS A 375 12.16 5.70 12.70
CA HIS A 375 11.51 4.51 12.16
C HIS A 375 10.51 3.85 13.14
N LYS A 376 10.65 4.13 14.45
CA LYS A 376 9.71 3.66 15.48
C LYS A 376 8.33 4.33 15.41
N LEU A 377 8.17 5.34 14.53
CA LEU A 377 6.90 6.02 14.27
C LEU A 377 6.22 5.51 12.98
N PHE A 378 6.93 4.79 12.10
CA PHE A 378 6.43 4.43 10.76
C PHE A 378 5.27 3.44 10.77
N HIS A 379 5.11 2.68 11.85
CA HIS A 379 4.03 1.69 11.99
C HIS A 379 2.75 2.29 12.58
N LEU A 380 2.81 3.51 13.17
CA LEU A 380 1.65 4.11 13.83
C LEU A 380 0.46 4.22 12.88
N ASN A 381 -0.70 3.77 13.36
CA ASN A 381 -1.97 3.77 12.63
C ASN A 381 -3.18 3.98 13.56
N SER A 382 -2.96 4.49 14.78
CA SER A 382 -4.02 4.94 15.68
C SER A 382 -4.28 6.43 15.48
N HIS A 383 -5.50 6.82 15.10
CA HIS A 383 -5.91 8.22 14.94
C HIS A 383 -5.79 8.97 16.28
N LYS A 384 -6.27 8.35 17.37
CA LYS A 384 -6.20 8.92 18.72
C LYS A 384 -4.77 9.28 19.09
N LEU A 385 -3.85 8.30 18.99
CA LEU A 385 -2.46 8.49 19.34
C LEU A 385 -1.77 9.50 18.40
N LEU A 386 -1.95 9.37 17.10
CA LEU A 386 -1.32 10.26 16.13
C LEU A 386 -1.79 11.70 16.27
N LYS A 387 -3.10 11.93 16.51
CA LYS A 387 -3.61 13.28 16.74
C LYS A 387 -2.97 13.91 17.97
N PHE A 388 -2.95 13.19 19.10
CA PHE A 388 -2.26 13.66 20.30
C PHE A 388 -0.79 13.99 20.04
N LEU A 389 -0.05 13.09 19.34
CA LEU A 389 1.36 13.30 19.05
C LEU A 389 1.61 14.48 18.13
N ILE A 390 0.74 14.73 17.15
CA ILE A 390 0.82 15.91 16.28
C ILE A 390 0.68 17.19 17.11
N ASP A 391 -0.38 17.29 17.90
CA ASP A 391 -0.65 18.45 18.76
C ASP A 391 0.50 18.67 19.76
N PHE A 392 1.02 17.60 20.34
CA PHE A 392 2.14 17.63 21.28
C PHE A 392 3.45 18.09 20.61
N VAL A 393 3.76 17.60 19.42
CA VAL A 393 4.96 17.97 18.66
C VAL A 393 4.84 19.40 18.12
N GLU A 394 3.66 19.83 17.67
CA GLU A 394 3.41 21.22 17.25
C GLU A 394 3.64 22.23 18.38
N SER A 395 3.36 21.83 19.62
CA SER A 395 3.64 22.64 20.81
C SER A 395 5.10 22.56 21.30
N TYR A 396 6.00 21.92 20.55
CA TYR A 396 7.39 21.65 20.99
C TYR A 396 7.46 20.87 22.32
N GLY A 397 6.46 20.02 22.58
CA GLY A 397 6.37 19.27 23.83
C GLY A 397 5.88 20.07 25.05
N GLN A 398 5.42 21.30 24.85
CA GLN A 398 4.98 22.20 25.92
C GLN A 398 3.49 22.12 26.23
N MET A 399 2.74 21.27 25.49
CA MET A 399 1.32 21.04 25.73
C MET A 399 1.09 20.56 27.17
N GLU A 400 0.12 21.16 27.86
CA GLU A 400 -0.29 20.74 29.19
C GLU A 400 -0.93 19.34 29.15
N ILE A 401 -0.40 18.41 29.93
CA ILE A 401 -0.92 17.04 30.08
C ILE A 401 -2.01 17.05 31.17
N LYS A 402 -3.25 16.88 30.78
CA LYS A 402 -4.42 17.02 31.68
C LYS A 402 -4.98 15.70 32.19
N THR A 403 -4.82 14.64 31.40
CA THR A 403 -5.42 13.34 31.70
C THR A 403 -4.37 12.25 31.86
N GLN A 404 -4.74 11.16 32.53
CA GLN A 404 -3.88 9.97 32.63
C GLN A 404 -3.61 9.38 31.25
N GLU A 405 -4.58 9.39 30.35
CA GLU A 405 -4.43 8.88 28.99
C GLU A 405 -3.37 9.68 28.20
N GLU A 406 -3.43 11.01 28.28
CA GLU A 406 -2.41 11.88 27.65
C GLU A 406 -1.01 11.64 28.23
N LYS A 407 -0.92 11.41 29.56
CA LYS A 407 0.35 11.04 30.20
C LYS A 407 0.91 9.75 29.62
N LEU A 408 0.07 8.74 29.43
CA LEU A 408 0.48 7.47 28.86
C LEU A 408 0.89 7.61 27.40
N MET A 409 0.17 8.39 26.59
CA MET A 409 0.55 8.69 25.18
C MET A 409 1.89 9.43 25.08
N ARG A 410 2.15 10.41 25.98
CA ARG A 410 3.45 11.08 26.11
C ARG A 410 4.56 10.06 26.43
N ASN A 411 4.33 9.16 27.37
CA ASN A 411 5.29 8.12 27.75
C ASN A 411 5.55 7.16 26.57
N MET A 412 4.52 6.75 25.82
CA MET A 412 4.68 5.96 24.60
C MET A 412 5.58 6.66 23.57
N PHE A 413 5.45 7.98 23.44
CA PHE A 413 6.30 8.77 22.55
C PHE A 413 7.75 8.80 23.01
N TYR A 414 8.01 9.02 24.29
CA TYR A 414 9.34 8.98 24.87
C TYR A 414 10.03 7.63 24.61
N TYR A 415 9.37 6.52 24.93
CA TYR A 415 9.91 5.18 24.75
C TYR A 415 10.01 4.73 23.27
N SER A 416 9.53 5.55 22.34
CA SER A 416 9.84 5.38 20.91
C SER A 416 11.26 5.84 20.58
N PHE A 417 11.81 6.83 21.28
CA PHE A 417 13.16 7.35 21.04
C PHE A 417 14.19 6.83 22.04
N PHE A 418 13.82 6.67 23.30
CA PHE A 418 14.70 6.28 24.40
C PHE A 418 14.41 4.84 24.86
N GLN A 419 15.44 4.17 25.41
CA GLN A 419 15.30 2.78 25.90
C GLN A 419 15.39 2.70 27.42
N HIS A 420 15.85 3.75 28.07
CA HIS A 420 16.10 3.80 29.50
C HIS A 420 15.31 4.93 30.15
N LEU A 421 15.31 4.95 31.47
CA LEU A 421 14.74 6.03 32.27
C LEU A 421 15.36 7.38 31.91
N PRO A 422 14.59 8.48 31.98
CA PRO A 422 15.12 9.82 31.74
C PRO A 422 16.43 10.12 32.49
N SER A 423 16.52 9.74 33.76
CA SER A 423 17.71 9.92 34.58
C SER A 423 18.96 9.20 34.04
N LYS A 424 18.80 8.08 33.34
CA LYS A 424 19.91 7.35 32.70
C LYS A 424 20.30 7.92 31.32
N GLU A 425 19.40 8.65 30.70
CA GLU A 425 19.62 9.34 29.43
C GLU A 425 20.06 10.82 29.67
N GLY A 426 20.20 11.26 30.91
CA GLY A 426 20.67 12.59 31.28
C GLY A 426 19.58 13.66 31.43
N PHE A 427 18.32 13.25 31.55
CA PHE A 427 17.16 14.14 31.68
C PHE A 427 16.51 14.04 33.06
N HIS A 428 15.83 15.10 33.48
CA HIS A 428 15.10 15.10 34.77
C HIS A 428 13.78 14.35 34.71
N SER A 429 13.10 14.37 33.55
CA SER A 429 11.80 13.72 33.35
C SER A 429 11.59 13.39 31.89
N ILE A 430 10.53 12.59 31.59
CA ILE A 430 10.06 12.34 30.23
C ILE A 430 9.72 13.63 29.48
N SER A 431 9.06 14.58 30.16
CA SER A 431 8.73 15.88 29.56
C SER A 431 9.97 16.69 29.20
N ASP A 432 10.96 16.74 30.09
CA ASP A 432 12.24 17.41 29.86
C ASP A 432 12.98 16.85 28.64
N ALA A 433 13.08 15.52 28.55
CA ALA A 433 13.68 14.84 27.42
C ALA A 433 12.97 15.13 26.09
N LEU A 434 11.63 15.08 26.08
CA LEU A 434 10.84 15.33 24.87
C LEU A 434 10.91 16.80 24.45
N MET A 435 10.82 17.76 25.36
CA MET A 435 11.02 19.16 25.05
C MET A 435 12.42 19.41 24.48
N THR A 436 13.45 18.77 25.02
CA THR A 436 14.82 18.91 24.54
C THR A 436 14.99 18.39 23.11
N ILE A 437 14.49 17.18 22.77
CA ILE A 437 14.61 16.65 21.39
C ILE A 437 13.73 17.40 20.38
N LEU A 438 12.64 18.02 20.83
CA LEU A 438 11.74 18.82 19.99
C LEU A 438 12.14 20.30 19.90
N SER A 439 13.14 20.77 20.66
CA SER A 439 13.53 22.18 20.70
C SER A 439 14.09 22.71 19.39
N HIS A 440 14.65 21.83 18.54
CA HIS A 440 15.23 22.22 17.27
C HIS A 440 14.19 22.14 16.13
N GLU A 441 13.87 23.29 15.54
CA GLU A 441 12.80 23.44 14.53
C GLU A 441 12.86 22.40 13.40
N ARG A 442 14.04 22.16 12.80
CA ARG A 442 14.19 21.20 11.70
C ARG A 442 13.91 19.76 12.12
N MET A 443 14.32 19.37 13.32
CA MET A 443 14.08 18.00 13.81
C MET A 443 12.66 17.83 14.32
N GLN A 444 12.08 18.85 14.92
CA GLN A 444 10.66 18.91 15.25
C GLN A 444 9.81 18.74 13.98
N LYS A 445 10.14 19.49 12.92
CA LYS A 445 9.49 19.40 11.61
C LYS A 445 9.63 17.99 10.99
N GLU A 446 10.81 17.37 11.08
CA GLU A 446 11.03 15.99 10.61
C GLU A 446 10.06 15.00 11.27
N ILE A 447 9.93 15.07 12.59
CA ILE A 447 9.02 14.21 13.37
C ILE A 447 7.57 14.52 13.00
N LEU A 448 7.22 15.79 12.92
CA LEU A 448 5.87 16.25 12.59
C LEU A 448 5.43 15.80 11.18
N ASP A 449 6.30 15.93 10.19
CA ASP A 449 6.03 15.50 8.81
C ASP A 449 5.78 13.99 8.74
N VAL A 450 6.54 13.19 9.51
CA VAL A 450 6.30 11.74 9.62
C VAL A 450 4.94 11.43 10.26
N LEU A 451 4.61 12.11 11.37
CA LEU A 451 3.33 11.89 12.06
C LEU A 451 2.14 12.31 11.21
N LYS A 452 2.21 13.45 10.52
CA LYS A 452 1.15 13.92 9.59
C LYS A 452 0.98 12.96 8.42
N PHE A 453 2.06 12.53 7.77
CA PHE A 453 2.00 11.53 6.73
C PHE A 453 1.33 10.24 7.22
N LYS A 454 1.69 9.76 8.42
CA LYS A 454 1.07 8.58 9.02
C LYS A 454 -0.41 8.80 9.32
N TYR A 455 -0.79 9.96 9.83
CA TYR A 455 -2.19 10.30 10.11
C TYR A 455 -3.05 10.29 8.84
N HIS A 456 -2.57 10.87 7.74
CA HIS A 456 -3.28 10.90 6.46
C HIS A 456 -3.33 9.55 5.74
N THR A 457 -2.42 8.63 6.07
CA THR A 457 -2.38 7.30 5.43
C THR A 457 -3.04 6.18 6.23
N ILE A 458 -3.73 6.50 7.33
CA ILE A 458 -4.47 5.49 8.10
C ILE A 458 -5.65 4.95 7.30
N ASN A 459 -5.74 3.63 7.23
CA ASN A 459 -6.85 2.91 6.63
C ASN A 459 -7.43 1.84 7.56
N THR A 460 -7.11 1.93 8.85
CA THR A 460 -7.56 0.99 9.89
C THR A 460 -8.74 1.58 10.62
N ILE A 461 -9.79 0.80 10.81
CA ILE A 461 -10.90 1.15 11.70
C ILE A 461 -10.45 0.81 13.11
N GLU A 462 -10.33 1.82 13.96
CA GLU A 462 -10.05 1.65 15.38
C GLU A 462 -11.30 1.30 16.13
N ILE A 463 -11.17 0.41 17.12
CA ILE A 463 -12.23 0.06 18.06
C ILE A 463 -11.70 0.34 19.46
N GLU A 464 -12.51 1.00 20.30
CA GLU A 464 -12.16 1.21 21.70
C GLU A 464 -12.18 -0.14 22.45
N HIS A 465 -11.27 -0.27 23.41
CA HIS A 465 -11.23 -1.45 24.28
C HIS A 465 -12.26 -1.34 25.43
N GLU A 466 -12.56 -2.48 26.05
CA GLU A 466 -13.48 -2.56 27.21
C GLU A 466 -12.75 -2.77 28.55
N PHE A 467 -11.50 -2.29 28.67
CA PHE A 467 -10.80 -2.36 29.95
C PHE A 467 -11.39 -1.34 30.95
N ASP A 468 -11.40 -1.71 32.22
CA ASP A 468 -11.86 -0.89 33.34
C ASP A 468 -10.75 0.02 33.92
N PHE A 469 -9.62 0.09 33.26
CA PHE A 469 -8.50 0.98 33.54
C PHE A 469 -8.12 1.79 32.29
N VAL A 470 -7.47 2.94 32.53
CA VAL A 470 -7.07 3.85 31.44
C VAL A 470 -5.88 3.31 30.68
N THR A 471 -6.01 3.21 29.36
CA THR A 471 -4.93 2.96 28.40
C THR A 471 -5.27 3.59 27.05
N PRO A 472 -4.32 4.18 26.34
CA PRO A 472 -4.58 4.80 25.02
C PRO A 472 -4.58 3.81 23.85
N LEU A 473 -4.46 2.51 24.12
CA LEU A 473 -4.43 1.49 23.07
C LEU A 473 -5.82 1.34 22.44
N THR A 474 -5.86 1.24 21.13
CA THR A 474 -7.08 0.95 20.35
C THR A 474 -6.93 -0.38 19.64
N VAL A 475 -8.01 -1.16 19.58
CA VAL A 475 -8.03 -2.47 18.93
C VAL A 475 -7.77 -2.29 17.44
N HIS A 476 -7.01 -3.19 16.84
CA HIS A 476 -6.52 -3.21 15.46
C HIS A 476 -5.38 -2.24 15.15
N SER A 477 -4.99 -1.39 16.10
CA SER A 477 -3.83 -0.53 15.95
C SER A 477 -2.52 -1.25 16.28
N THR A 478 -1.42 -0.70 15.77
CA THR A 478 -0.09 -1.31 15.86
C THR A 478 0.81 -0.53 16.79
N TYR A 479 1.55 -1.25 17.64
CA TYR A 479 2.43 -0.68 18.66
C TYR A 479 3.72 -1.50 18.82
N THR A 480 4.82 -0.85 19.17
CA THR A 480 6.02 -1.57 19.63
C THR A 480 5.82 -2.09 21.05
N VAL A 481 6.65 -3.05 21.46
CA VAL A 481 6.63 -3.54 22.86
C VAL A 481 6.83 -2.39 23.85
N ASP A 482 7.78 -1.49 23.58
CA ASP A 482 8.07 -0.35 24.46
C ASP A 482 6.85 0.57 24.60
N GLN A 483 6.14 0.82 23.51
CA GLN A 483 4.89 1.59 23.53
C GLN A 483 3.78 0.88 24.32
N ILE A 484 3.64 -0.43 24.15
CA ILE A 484 2.65 -1.23 24.90
C ILE A 484 2.94 -1.20 26.40
N MET A 485 4.22 -1.33 26.79
CA MET A 485 4.61 -1.27 28.19
C MET A 485 4.36 0.13 28.79
N ALA A 486 4.60 1.19 28.02
CA ALA A 486 4.28 2.55 28.42
C ALA A 486 2.76 2.81 28.51
N ALA A 487 1.98 2.25 27.59
CA ALA A 487 0.52 2.36 27.58
C ALA A 487 -0.14 1.68 28.78
N PHE A 488 0.52 0.69 29.38
CA PHE A 488 0.08 0.05 30.64
C PHE A 488 0.77 0.63 31.88
N ASP A 489 1.44 1.77 31.76
CA ASP A 489 2.19 2.46 32.83
C ASP A 489 3.29 1.60 33.48
N TYR A 490 3.75 0.59 32.79
CA TYR A 490 4.87 -0.26 33.21
C TYR A 490 6.24 0.38 32.90
N TYR A 491 6.26 1.24 31.86
CA TYR A 491 7.35 2.13 31.53
C TYR A 491 6.88 3.58 31.73
N ASN A 492 7.50 4.26 32.68
CA ASN A 492 7.17 5.64 33.04
C ASN A 492 8.43 6.40 33.52
N ASP A 493 8.28 7.55 34.18
CA ASP A 493 9.39 8.34 34.67
C ASP A 493 10.27 7.61 35.72
N ASP A 494 9.68 6.67 36.48
CA ASP A 494 10.29 6.04 37.66
C ASP A 494 10.81 4.63 37.39
N GLN A 495 10.21 3.92 36.41
CA GLN A 495 10.55 2.54 36.13
C GLN A 495 10.49 2.17 34.64
N SER A 496 11.46 1.36 34.19
CA SER A 496 11.46 0.71 32.88
C SER A 496 12.16 -0.65 32.97
N PRO A 497 11.56 -1.62 33.69
CA PRO A 497 12.18 -2.93 33.89
C PRO A 497 12.29 -3.72 32.59
N ALA A 498 13.38 -4.47 32.43
CA ALA A 498 13.60 -5.25 31.22
C ALA A 498 12.47 -6.26 31.00
N PHE A 499 11.92 -6.28 29.78
CA PHE A 499 10.90 -7.23 29.35
C PHE A 499 11.37 -7.98 28.10
N ARG A 500 11.40 -9.32 28.17
CA ARG A 500 11.86 -10.19 27.07
C ARG A 500 10.97 -11.41 26.84
N GLU A 501 9.89 -11.53 27.59
CA GLU A 501 9.00 -12.69 27.58
C GLU A 501 7.86 -12.53 26.55
N GLY A 502 7.27 -13.66 26.13
CA GLY A 502 6.10 -13.69 25.24
C GLY A 502 4.77 -13.43 25.95
N ALA A 503 4.76 -13.31 27.28
CA ALA A 503 3.58 -12.98 28.08
C ALA A 503 3.95 -12.12 29.30
N LYS A 504 3.05 -11.21 29.70
CA LYS A 504 3.24 -10.35 30.88
C LYS A 504 1.96 -10.31 31.69
N HIS A 505 2.10 -10.53 33.01
CA HIS A 505 1.02 -10.34 33.96
C HIS A 505 1.13 -8.98 34.67
N PHE A 506 0.11 -8.17 34.54
CA PHE A 506 -0.08 -6.90 35.27
C PHE A 506 -1.06 -7.17 36.43
N LYS A 507 -0.49 -7.47 37.60
CA LYS A 507 -1.27 -7.89 38.78
C LYS A 507 -2.21 -6.79 39.27
N ASP A 508 -1.75 -5.55 39.24
CA ASP A 508 -2.49 -4.36 39.63
C ASP A 508 -3.70 -4.04 38.73
N LYS A 509 -3.66 -4.52 37.46
CA LYS A 509 -4.71 -4.33 36.46
C LYS A 509 -5.57 -5.58 36.23
N GLY A 510 -5.25 -6.69 36.91
CA GLY A 510 -5.90 -7.96 36.60
C GLY A 510 -5.78 -8.39 35.14
N LEU A 511 -4.63 -8.12 34.50
CA LEU A 511 -4.43 -8.28 33.06
C LEU A 511 -3.25 -9.19 32.76
N ASP A 512 -3.47 -10.16 31.89
CA ASP A 512 -2.41 -10.89 31.20
C ASP A 512 -2.31 -10.43 29.73
N VAL A 513 -1.11 -10.08 29.28
CA VAL A 513 -0.83 -9.65 27.91
C VAL A 513 -0.02 -10.70 27.20
N PHE A 514 -0.50 -11.17 26.04
CA PHE A 514 0.17 -12.15 25.21
C PHE A 514 0.76 -11.52 23.97
N PHE A 515 2.04 -11.79 23.71
CA PHE A 515 2.77 -11.39 22.53
C PHE A 515 3.08 -12.60 21.67
N THR A 516 2.57 -12.62 20.45
CA THR A 516 2.79 -13.75 19.56
C THR A 516 3.27 -13.34 18.19
N THR A 517 4.11 -14.19 17.59
CA THR A 517 4.57 -14.06 16.21
C THR A 517 4.04 -15.27 15.44
N ILE A 518 3.33 -15.03 14.34
CA ILE A 518 2.69 -16.09 13.55
C ILE A 518 3.76 -16.85 12.76
N ASN A 519 4.51 -16.17 11.91
CA ASN A 519 5.52 -16.79 11.05
C ASN A 519 6.89 -16.72 11.74
N LYS A 520 7.30 -17.83 12.35
CA LYS A 520 8.58 -17.96 13.03
C LYS A 520 9.60 -18.64 12.12
N SER A 521 10.81 -18.11 12.06
CA SER A 521 11.93 -18.71 11.34
C SER A 521 12.98 -19.25 12.31
N GLU A 522 13.67 -20.31 11.93
CA GLU A 522 14.78 -20.88 12.72
C GLU A 522 15.92 -19.89 12.97
N LYS A 523 16.06 -18.85 12.11
CA LYS A 523 17.04 -17.78 12.30
C LYS A 523 16.71 -16.85 13.46
N ASP A 524 15.44 -16.73 13.81
CA ASP A 524 14.94 -15.78 14.80
C ASP A 524 14.51 -16.41 16.12
N TYR A 525 14.30 -17.72 16.14
CA TYR A 525 13.78 -18.47 17.29
C TYR A 525 14.53 -19.79 17.48
N SER A 526 14.78 -20.17 18.74
CA SER A 526 15.30 -21.49 19.08
C SER A 526 14.20 -22.56 18.92
N PRO A 527 14.56 -23.85 18.73
CA PRO A 527 13.57 -24.93 18.64
C PRO A 527 12.59 -24.98 19.82
N SER A 528 13.06 -24.63 21.02
CA SER A 528 12.22 -24.61 22.25
C SER A 528 11.24 -23.41 22.32
N THR A 529 11.33 -22.45 21.39
CA THR A 529 10.46 -21.26 21.32
C THR A 529 9.67 -21.18 20.02
N MET A 530 9.68 -22.23 19.21
CA MET A 530 8.92 -22.37 17.97
C MET A 530 7.46 -22.76 18.23
N TYR A 531 6.75 -22.00 19.09
CA TYR A 531 5.34 -22.24 19.40
C TYR A 531 4.46 -21.94 18.19
N GLU A 532 3.46 -22.77 17.97
CA GLU A 532 2.47 -22.55 16.92
C GLU A 532 1.41 -21.53 17.36
N SER A 533 1.13 -20.55 16.51
CA SER A 533 0.09 -19.56 16.75
C SER A 533 -0.56 -19.22 15.42
N TYR A 534 -1.88 -19.38 15.33
CA TYR A 534 -2.65 -19.17 14.10
C TYR A 534 -4.11 -18.85 14.38
N ALA A 535 -4.77 -18.22 13.40
CA ALA A 535 -6.20 -18.01 13.46
C ALA A 535 -6.95 -19.23 12.93
N LEU A 536 -7.94 -19.70 13.67
CA LEU A 536 -8.89 -20.73 13.22
C LEU A 536 -10.00 -20.13 12.37
N ASN A 537 -10.46 -18.94 12.73
CA ASN A 537 -11.41 -18.12 12.01
C ASN A 537 -11.31 -16.65 12.47
N GLU A 538 -12.22 -15.79 12.05
CA GLU A 538 -12.22 -14.36 12.40
C GLU A 538 -12.27 -14.03 13.90
N ARG A 539 -12.70 -14.99 14.76
CA ARG A 539 -12.83 -14.81 16.21
C ARG A 539 -12.05 -15.82 17.04
N LEU A 540 -11.59 -16.92 16.49
CA LEU A 540 -10.88 -17.95 17.25
C LEU A 540 -9.40 -17.96 16.89
N PHE A 541 -8.56 -17.90 17.92
CA PHE A 541 -7.12 -17.86 17.80
C PHE A 541 -6.46 -18.97 18.64
N HIS A 542 -5.59 -19.76 18.02
CA HIS A 542 -4.74 -20.73 18.69
C HIS A 542 -3.46 -20.07 19.19
N TRP A 543 -3.13 -20.30 20.44
CA TRP A 543 -1.93 -19.80 21.09
C TRP A 543 -1.34 -20.84 22.05
N GLN A 544 -0.02 -20.94 22.11
CA GLN A 544 0.68 -21.82 23.04
C GLN A 544 1.36 -21.02 24.16
N SER A 545 1.23 -21.55 25.38
CA SER A 545 1.89 -21.00 26.57
C SER A 545 3.41 -21.16 26.50
N GLN A 546 4.10 -20.63 27.51
CA GLN A 546 5.53 -20.87 27.69
C GLN A 546 5.78 -22.38 27.91
N SER A 547 6.93 -22.88 27.45
CA SER A 547 7.33 -24.29 27.50
C SER A 547 7.40 -24.91 28.91
N THR A 548 7.41 -24.08 29.94
CA THR A 548 7.44 -24.51 31.35
C THR A 548 6.08 -24.51 32.02
N THR A 549 5.05 -23.98 31.37
CA THR A 549 3.71 -23.82 31.97
C THR A 549 2.94 -25.14 31.95
N THR A 550 2.46 -25.57 33.13
CA THR A 550 1.56 -26.72 33.28
C THR A 550 0.15 -26.25 33.62
N GLN A 551 -0.84 -27.11 33.37
CA GLN A 551 -2.26 -26.80 33.73
C GLN A 551 -2.40 -26.54 35.22
N SER A 552 -1.69 -27.27 36.09
CA SER A 552 -1.74 -27.10 37.54
C SER A 552 -0.91 -25.93 38.07
N SER A 553 -0.04 -25.32 37.27
CA SER A 553 0.77 -24.18 37.70
C SER A 553 -0.12 -22.92 37.97
N PRO A 554 0.33 -22.02 38.86
CA PRO A 554 -0.41 -20.77 39.13
C PRO A 554 -0.70 -19.97 37.84
N THR A 555 0.23 -19.97 36.89
CA THR A 555 0.09 -19.33 35.59
C THR A 555 -0.93 -20.03 34.71
N GLY A 556 -0.86 -21.38 34.59
CA GLY A 556 -1.82 -22.17 33.81
C GLY A 556 -3.24 -22.03 34.35
N GLN A 557 -3.40 -22.12 35.68
CA GLN A 557 -4.70 -21.93 36.34
C GLN A 557 -5.23 -20.51 36.17
N ARG A 558 -4.39 -19.48 36.17
CA ARG A 558 -4.80 -18.10 35.90
C ARG A 558 -5.33 -17.94 34.48
N TYR A 559 -4.75 -18.58 33.48
CA TYR A 559 -5.22 -18.55 32.09
C TYR A 559 -6.54 -19.32 31.93
N ILE A 560 -6.65 -20.51 32.51
CA ILE A 560 -7.83 -21.38 32.40
C ILE A 560 -9.03 -20.74 33.10
N GLN A 561 -8.83 -20.23 34.32
CA GLN A 561 -9.88 -19.67 35.18
C GLN A 561 -9.94 -18.13 35.13
N HIS A 562 -9.44 -17.49 34.06
CA HIS A 562 -9.30 -16.04 34.04
C HIS A 562 -10.62 -15.31 34.29
N LYS A 563 -11.73 -15.80 33.76
CA LYS A 563 -13.07 -15.22 33.97
C LYS A 563 -13.53 -15.30 35.44
N GLU A 564 -13.38 -16.47 36.02
CA GLU A 564 -13.77 -16.71 37.44
C GLU A 564 -12.94 -15.86 38.39
N ARG A 565 -11.72 -15.54 38.01
CA ARG A 565 -10.79 -14.71 38.79
C ARG A 565 -10.86 -13.23 38.47
N GLY A 566 -11.79 -12.80 37.61
CA GLY A 566 -11.88 -11.41 37.16
C GLY A 566 -10.65 -10.91 36.38
N GLN A 567 -9.86 -11.83 35.79
CA GLN A 567 -8.68 -11.50 35.02
C GLN A 567 -9.04 -11.29 33.54
N LYS A 568 -8.44 -10.30 32.90
CA LYS A 568 -8.55 -10.03 31.47
C LYS A 568 -7.33 -10.52 30.72
N ILE A 569 -7.50 -10.83 29.44
CA ILE A 569 -6.43 -11.29 28.58
C ILE A 569 -6.41 -10.44 27.32
N ALA A 570 -5.29 -9.81 27.02
CA ALA A 570 -5.06 -8.99 25.83
C ALA A 570 -4.11 -9.69 24.86
N LEU A 571 -4.47 -9.77 23.58
CA LEU A 571 -3.69 -10.44 22.56
C LEU A 571 -3.05 -9.44 21.60
N PHE A 572 -1.73 -9.53 21.47
CA PHE A 572 -0.91 -8.76 20.54
C PHE A 572 -0.21 -9.70 19.58
N VAL A 573 -0.40 -9.47 18.27
CA VAL A 573 0.06 -10.36 17.21
C VAL A 573 0.89 -9.62 16.19
N ARG A 574 1.99 -10.24 15.74
CA ARG A 574 2.73 -9.79 14.57
C ARG A 574 2.98 -10.94 13.61
N GLU A 575 3.14 -10.64 12.33
CA GLU A 575 3.37 -11.66 11.31
C GLU A 575 4.80 -12.22 11.39
N TYR A 576 5.80 -11.36 11.33
CA TYR A 576 7.23 -11.72 11.40
C TYR A 576 7.92 -10.94 12.52
N LYS A 577 9.05 -11.45 13.02
CA LYS A 577 9.87 -10.77 14.03
C LYS A 577 10.52 -9.50 13.49
N LYS A 578 10.91 -9.52 12.20
CA LYS A 578 11.56 -8.39 11.53
C LYS A 578 10.94 -8.15 10.16
N GLU A 579 10.75 -6.88 9.83
CA GLU A 579 10.27 -6.41 8.53
C GLU A 579 11.02 -5.14 8.15
N HIS A 580 11.29 -4.95 6.86
CA HIS A 580 12.07 -3.81 6.34
C HIS A 580 13.45 -3.61 7.04
N GLY A 581 13.98 -4.64 7.71
CA GLY A 581 15.20 -4.57 8.50
C GLY A 581 15.02 -4.10 9.95
N TYR A 582 13.78 -3.80 10.35
CA TYR A 582 13.43 -3.38 11.71
C TYR A 582 12.63 -4.45 12.45
N THR A 583 12.61 -4.38 13.79
CA THR A 583 11.73 -5.21 14.61
C THR A 583 10.28 -4.84 14.32
N SER A 584 9.45 -5.83 13.94
CA SER A 584 8.05 -5.60 13.64
C SER A 584 7.25 -5.21 14.88
N PRO A 585 6.34 -4.24 14.77
CA PRO A 585 5.38 -3.92 15.82
C PRO A 585 4.33 -5.04 15.95
N TYR A 586 3.55 -4.96 17.00
CA TYR A 586 2.41 -5.84 17.25
C TYR A 586 1.11 -5.12 16.94
N THR A 587 0.15 -5.84 16.35
CA THR A 587 -1.24 -5.40 16.25
C THR A 587 -1.99 -5.86 17.48
N PHE A 588 -2.71 -4.95 18.11
CA PHE A 588 -3.59 -5.26 19.22
C PHE A 588 -4.90 -5.85 18.69
N LEU A 589 -5.14 -7.14 18.93
CA LEU A 589 -6.38 -7.83 18.53
C LEU A 589 -7.50 -7.73 19.56
N GLY A 590 -7.27 -7.01 20.65
CA GLY A 590 -8.25 -6.79 21.68
C GLY A 590 -8.22 -7.82 22.81
N GLU A 591 -9.27 -7.81 23.61
CA GLU A 591 -9.50 -8.76 24.70
C GLU A 591 -9.93 -10.10 24.14
N CYS A 592 -9.47 -11.19 24.78
CA CYS A 592 -9.90 -12.53 24.42
C CYS A 592 -10.33 -13.36 25.63
N GLU A 593 -11.18 -14.34 25.38
CA GLU A 593 -11.78 -15.21 26.37
C GLU A 593 -11.36 -16.66 26.12
N TYR A 594 -11.16 -17.40 27.20
CA TYR A 594 -10.87 -18.81 27.17
C TYR A 594 -12.01 -19.62 26.54
N VAL A 595 -11.65 -20.55 25.64
CA VAL A 595 -12.59 -21.52 25.05
C VAL A 595 -12.24 -22.92 25.51
N ARG A 596 -11.03 -23.37 25.24
CA ARG A 596 -10.53 -24.71 25.62
C ARG A 596 -9.00 -24.74 25.60
N HIS A 597 -8.43 -25.79 26.18
CA HIS A 597 -7.00 -26.06 26.12
C HIS A 597 -6.74 -27.55 25.96
N GLU A 598 -5.53 -27.86 25.57
CA GLU A 598 -5.01 -29.23 25.50
C GLU A 598 -3.48 -29.26 25.71
N GLY A 599 -2.98 -30.41 26.12
CA GLY A 599 -1.52 -30.63 26.29
C GLY A 599 -0.94 -29.98 27.55
N GLU A 600 0.36 -30.13 27.71
CA GLU A 600 1.18 -29.51 28.76
C GLU A 600 2.59 -29.22 28.24
N LYS A 601 3.20 -28.12 28.68
CA LYS A 601 4.61 -27.76 28.47
C LYS A 601 5.07 -27.72 27.00
N PRO A 602 4.40 -26.94 26.11
CA PRO A 602 3.40 -25.90 26.38
C PRO A 602 1.97 -26.42 26.41
N ILE A 603 1.07 -25.62 27.00
CA ILE A 603 -0.38 -25.80 26.89
C ILE A 603 -0.83 -25.08 25.63
N SER A 604 -1.59 -25.75 24.78
CA SER A 604 -2.27 -25.18 23.61
C SER A 604 -3.63 -24.64 24.01
N PHE A 605 -3.86 -23.37 23.78
CA PHE A 605 -5.12 -22.70 24.10
C PHE A 605 -5.85 -22.26 22.83
N ILE A 606 -7.18 -22.34 22.87
CA ILE A 606 -8.05 -21.65 21.93
C ILE A 606 -8.69 -20.48 22.66
N TRP A 607 -8.47 -19.29 22.13
CA TRP A 607 -9.01 -18.04 22.63
C TRP A 607 -10.07 -17.51 21.68
N ARG A 608 -11.14 -16.94 22.22
CA ARG A 608 -12.16 -16.22 21.45
C ARG A 608 -11.94 -14.73 21.62
N LEU A 609 -11.65 -14.05 20.53
CA LEU A 609 -11.55 -12.60 20.47
C LEU A 609 -12.94 -11.96 20.66
N LYS A 610 -13.03 -10.90 21.45
CA LYS A 610 -14.24 -10.08 21.56
C LYS A 610 -14.53 -9.38 20.23
N GLU A 611 -13.52 -8.81 19.63
CA GLU A 611 -13.60 -8.18 18.32
C GLU A 611 -13.14 -9.13 17.21
N LYS A 612 -13.76 -9.01 16.02
CA LYS A 612 -13.36 -9.82 14.86
C LYS A 612 -12.02 -9.35 14.33
N MET A 613 -11.14 -10.27 14.00
CA MET A 613 -9.89 -9.93 13.30
C MET A 613 -10.20 -9.23 11.96
N PRO A 614 -9.46 -8.19 11.59
CA PRO A 614 -9.53 -7.62 10.25
C PRO A 614 -9.25 -8.68 9.17
N PRO A 615 -9.94 -8.64 8.01
CA PRO A 615 -9.73 -9.61 6.92
C PRO A 615 -8.27 -9.77 6.52
N SER A 616 -7.51 -8.67 6.48
CA SER A 616 -6.06 -8.68 6.18
C SER A 616 -5.23 -9.49 7.18
N TRP A 617 -5.65 -9.59 8.42
CA TRP A 617 -5.02 -10.42 9.45
C TRP A 617 -5.46 -11.87 9.35
N LEU A 618 -6.73 -12.13 9.05
CA LEU A 618 -7.24 -13.47 8.89
C LEU A 618 -6.53 -14.21 7.75
N GLU A 619 -6.32 -13.55 6.61
CA GLU A 619 -5.54 -14.12 5.50
C GLU A 619 -4.11 -14.50 5.90
N LYS A 620 -3.43 -13.62 6.62
CA LYS A 620 -2.05 -13.85 7.09
C LYS A 620 -1.94 -14.97 8.11
N ALA A 621 -2.91 -15.05 9.01
CA ALA A 621 -2.94 -16.02 10.08
C ALA A 621 -3.40 -17.42 9.61
N ASN A 622 -4.27 -17.51 8.60
CA ASN A 622 -4.72 -18.78 8.01
C ASN A 622 -3.69 -19.42 7.06
N LYS A 623 -2.84 -18.65 6.41
CA LYS A 623 -1.77 -19.18 5.53
C LYS A 623 -0.77 -20.08 6.27
N SER A 624 -0.73 -20.01 7.61
CA SER A 624 0.11 -20.88 8.44
C SER A 624 -0.43 -22.30 8.61
N VAL A 625 -1.68 -22.56 8.23
CA VAL A 625 -2.35 -23.88 8.41
C VAL A 625 -2.32 -24.73 7.14
N VAL A 626 -1.88 -24.19 6.02
CA VAL A 626 -1.93 -24.84 4.69
C VAL A 626 -0.55 -25.34 4.22
N LEU A 627 0.40 -25.46 5.13
CA LEU A 627 1.72 -26.09 4.82
C LEU A 627 1.90 -27.38 5.61
#